data_2f287a79473702e07ce3d888b75c9fa8
#
_entry.id   2f287a79473702e07ce3d888b75c9fa8
#
_cell.length_a   1.000
_cell.length_b   1.000
_cell.length_c   1.000
_cell.angle_alpha   90.00
_cell.angle_beta   90.00
_cell.angle_gamma   90.00
#
_symmetry.space_group_name_H-M   'P 1'
#
loop_
_entity.id
_entity.type
_entity.pdbx_description
1 polymer ?
#
loop_
_entity_poly.entity_id
_entity_poly.type
_entity_poly.pdbx_seq_one_letter_code
_entity_poly.pdbx_strand_id
1 'polypeptide(L)'
;KMGIEAVYQERALCDQQELWRNIFAGREITNAFGFLNIKKQRKEAEKILRDYIGFTSEAITVDSTVLGLSGGEKQGVAFGRSLYFNSDLIVLDEPTMGLSIQETAKVLNFVKGLKKENKSAIFIDHNIIHVYDAADRFIILDRGEVVGEFNKDQITKEELVHKMIQLHESGKIKVEA
;
A
#
# COMPACT_ATOMS: atom_id res chain seq x y z
N LYS A 1 8.60 -18.64 1.87
CA LYS A 1 8.05 -17.27 1.69
C LYS A 1 8.44 -16.46 2.92
N MET A 2 8.93 -15.24 2.74
CA MET A 2 9.40 -14.39 3.86
C MET A 2 8.27 -13.60 4.53
N GLY A 3 7.02 -13.73 4.09
CA GLY A 3 5.88 -12.97 4.65
C GLY A 3 5.93 -11.48 4.34
N ILE A 4 6.63 -11.06 3.27
CA ILE A 4 6.78 -9.66 2.88
C ILE A 4 6.11 -9.45 1.53
N GLU A 5 5.27 -8.43 1.41
CA GLU A 5 4.68 -7.94 0.17
C GLU A 5 5.05 -6.48 -0.05
N ALA A 6 5.19 -6.09 -1.33
CA ALA A 6 5.44 -4.72 -1.71
C ALA A 6 4.35 -4.22 -2.66
N VAL A 7 3.85 -3.04 -2.38
CA VAL A 7 2.98 -2.26 -3.27
C VAL A 7 3.80 -1.08 -3.77
N TYR A 8 4.22 -1.18 -5.02
CA TYR A 8 5.07 -0.18 -5.66
C TYR A 8 4.26 1.00 -6.18
N GLN A 9 4.91 2.15 -6.35
CA GLN A 9 4.38 3.36 -6.96
C GLN A 9 3.76 3.08 -8.34
N GLU A 10 4.40 2.30 -9.18
CA GLU A 10 3.88 1.84 -10.48
C GLU A 10 2.99 0.59 -10.34
N ARG A 11 2.28 0.42 -9.29
CA ARG A 11 1.24 -0.59 -8.96
C ARG A 11 1.49 -2.02 -9.47
N ALA A 12 2.47 -2.26 -10.32
CA ALA A 12 2.84 -3.55 -10.91
C ALA A 12 1.62 -4.37 -11.41
N LEU A 13 0.69 -3.69 -12.11
CA LEU A 13 -0.50 -4.28 -12.70
C LEU A 13 -0.39 -4.28 -14.23
N CYS A 14 -0.88 -5.34 -14.86
CA CYS A 14 -0.98 -5.45 -16.31
C CYS A 14 -2.33 -4.88 -16.75
N ASP A 15 -2.34 -3.69 -17.33
CA ASP A 15 -3.54 -2.96 -17.73
C ASP A 15 -4.45 -3.74 -18.68
N GLN A 16 -3.88 -4.54 -19.56
CA GLN A 16 -4.62 -5.31 -20.59
C GLN A 16 -5.17 -6.64 -20.07
N GLN A 17 -4.84 -7.04 -18.84
CA GLN A 17 -5.32 -8.28 -18.25
C GLN A 17 -6.51 -8.04 -17.32
N GLU A 18 -7.34 -9.08 -17.17
CA GLU A 18 -8.45 -9.07 -16.26
C GLU A 18 -7.98 -8.98 -14.79
N LEU A 19 -8.85 -8.48 -13.92
CA LEU A 19 -8.57 -8.28 -12.49
C LEU A 19 -8.13 -9.58 -11.81
N TRP A 20 -8.84 -10.70 -12.04
CA TRP A 20 -8.48 -11.96 -11.41
C TRP A 20 -7.08 -12.44 -11.81
N ARG A 21 -6.62 -12.17 -13.04
CA ARG A 21 -5.25 -12.49 -13.48
C ARG A 21 -4.22 -11.63 -12.77
N ASN A 22 -4.49 -10.33 -12.65
CA ASN A 22 -3.61 -9.41 -11.94
C ASN A 22 -3.43 -9.78 -10.47
N ILE A 23 -4.51 -10.20 -9.80
CA ILE A 23 -4.47 -10.58 -8.38
C ILE A 23 -3.56 -11.79 -8.18
N PHE A 24 -3.63 -12.79 -9.05
CA PHE A 24 -2.91 -14.06 -8.89
C PHE A 24 -1.63 -14.17 -9.73
N ALA A 25 -1.20 -13.11 -10.41
CA ALA A 25 0.00 -13.12 -11.25
C ALA A 25 1.23 -13.58 -10.44
N GLY A 26 1.87 -14.65 -10.90
CA GLY A 26 3.03 -15.28 -10.25
C GLY A 26 2.70 -16.12 -9.00
N ARG A 27 1.41 -16.26 -8.66
CA ARG A 27 0.91 -17.04 -7.51
C ARG A 27 -0.41 -17.70 -7.83
N GLU A 28 -0.47 -18.29 -9.00
CA GLU A 28 -1.67 -18.91 -9.54
C GLU A 28 -2.15 -20.06 -8.66
N ILE A 29 -3.48 -20.16 -8.50
CA ILE A 29 -4.10 -21.29 -7.84
C ILE A 29 -4.18 -22.44 -8.86
N THR A 30 -3.53 -23.56 -8.55
CA THR A 30 -3.53 -24.77 -9.39
C THR A 30 -4.36 -25.88 -8.76
N ASN A 31 -4.75 -26.85 -9.59
CA ASN A 31 -5.30 -28.12 -9.14
C ASN A 31 -4.17 -29.11 -8.75
N ALA A 32 -4.54 -30.33 -8.32
CA ALA A 32 -3.59 -31.35 -7.92
C ALA A 32 -2.63 -31.81 -9.04
N PHE A 33 -2.97 -31.55 -10.29
CA PHE A 33 -2.15 -31.89 -11.46
C PHE A 33 -1.30 -30.70 -11.96
N GLY A 34 -1.31 -29.57 -11.26
CA GLY A 34 -0.55 -28.37 -11.64
C GLY A 34 -1.22 -27.47 -12.67
N PHE A 35 -2.42 -27.80 -13.15
CA PHE A 35 -3.17 -26.92 -14.07
C PHE A 35 -3.87 -25.79 -13.33
N LEU A 36 -3.99 -24.63 -13.99
CA LEU A 36 -4.67 -23.47 -13.44
C LEU A 36 -6.12 -23.75 -13.05
N ASN A 37 -6.49 -23.44 -11.83
CA ASN A 37 -7.87 -23.51 -11.37
C ASN A 37 -8.55 -22.14 -11.51
N ILE A 38 -8.90 -21.79 -12.75
CA ILE A 38 -9.49 -20.49 -13.10
C ILE A 38 -10.78 -20.23 -12.29
N LYS A 39 -11.63 -21.23 -12.12
CA LYS A 39 -12.89 -21.09 -11.37
C LYS A 39 -12.64 -20.67 -9.91
N LYS A 40 -11.62 -21.29 -9.26
CA LYS A 40 -11.24 -20.93 -7.90
C LYS A 40 -10.60 -19.55 -7.83
N GLN A 41 -9.72 -19.20 -8.78
CA GLN A 41 -9.10 -17.88 -8.83
C GLN A 41 -10.14 -16.77 -8.97
N ARG A 42 -11.12 -16.91 -9.87
CA ARG A 42 -12.20 -15.94 -10.04
C ARG A 42 -13.03 -15.79 -8.76
N LYS A 43 -13.41 -16.89 -8.12
CA LYS A 43 -14.16 -16.86 -6.86
C LYS A 43 -13.40 -16.17 -5.73
N GLU A 44 -12.09 -16.43 -5.61
CA GLU A 44 -11.27 -15.75 -4.61
C GLU A 44 -11.06 -14.27 -4.96
N ALA A 45 -10.90 -13.93 -6.25
CA ALA A 45 -10.83 -12.56 -6.71
C ALA A 45 -12.10 -11.77 -6.37
N GLU A 46 -13.30 -12.36 -6.55
CA GLU A 46 -14.57 -11.73 -6.16
C GLU A 46 -14.62 -11.37 -4.68
N LYS A 47 -14.09 -12.27 -3.81
CA LYS A 47 -13.99 -11.97 -2.37
C LYS A 47 -13.05 -10.80 -2.11
N ILE A 48 -11.89 -10.78 -2.77
CA ILE A 48 -10.91 -9.69 -2.62
C ILE A 48 -11.54 -8.36 -3.03
N LEU A 49 -12.21 -8.32 -4.18
CA LEU A 49 -12.88 -7.10 -4.66
C LEU A 49 -13.92 -6.59 -3.66
N ARG A 50 -14.72 -7.48 -3.09
CA ARG A 50 -15.77 -7.12 -2.14
C ARG A 50 -15.23 -6.78 -0.76
N ASP A 51 -14.37 -7.64 -0.21
CA ASP A 51 -14.02 -7.62 1.22
C ASP A 51 -12.87 -6.64 1.52
N TYR A 52 -11.94 -6.47 0.59
CA TYR A 52 -10.73 -5.64 0.81
C TYR A 52 -10.72 -4.33 0.02
N ILE A 53 -11.30 -4.33 -1.19
CA ILE A 53 -11.24 -3.15 -2.05
C ILE A 53 -12.50 -2.29 -1.89
N GLY A 54 -13.62 -2.92 -1.52
CA GLY A 54 -14.89 -2.24 -1.32
C GLY A 54 -15.38 -1.57 -2.61
N PHE A 55 -15.23 -2.24 -3.76
CA PHE A 55 -15.86 -1.77 -4.99
C PHE A 55 -17.38 -1.73 -4.79
N THR A 56 -17.92 -0.53 -4.81
CA THR A 56 -19.36 -0.29 -4.72
C THR A 56 -20.04 -0.27 -6.08
N SER A 57 -19.26 -0.23 -7.16
CA SER A 57 -19.77 -0.22 -8.53
C SER A 57 -20.05 -1.64 -9.02
N GLU A 58 -21.29 -1.96 -9.30
CA GLU A 58 -21.68 -3.23 -9.95
C GLU A 58 -21.10 -3.39 -11.37
N ALA A 59 -20.58 -2.31 -11.95
CA ALA A 59 -19.95 -2.32 -13.26
C ALA A 59 -18.56 -2.98 -13.29
N ILE A 60 -17.89 -3.10 -12.14
CA ILE A 60 -16.55 -3.69 -12.03
C ILE A 60 -16.67 -5.14 -11.57
N THR A 61 -16.29 -6.05 -12.43
CA THR A 61 -16.27 -7.50 -12.16
C THR A 61 -14.84 -8.03 -12.20
N VAL A 62 -14.63 -9.25 -11.75
CA VAL A 62 -13.32 -9.91 -11.82
C VAL A 62 -12.79 -10.06 -13.26
N ASP A 63 -13.67 -10.02 -14.25
CA ASP A 63 -13.35 -10.10 -15.68
C ASP A 63 -13.12 -8.73 -16.32
N SER A 64 -13.32 -7.64 -15.58
CA SER A 64 -12.97 -6.28 -16.05
C SER A 64 -11.46 -6.16 -16.21
N THR A 65 -11.02 -5.46 -17.26
CA THR A 65 -9.59 -5.15 -17.46
C THR A 65 -9.16 -4.03 -16.54
N VAL A 66 -7.91 -4.09 -16.08
CA VAL A 66 -7.32 -3.07 -15.20
C VAL A 66 -7.23 -1.71 -15.90
N LEU A 67 -7.16 -1.67 -17.24
CA LEU A 67 -7.11 -0.44 -18.02
C LEU A 67 -8.29 0.50 -17.72
N GLY A 68 -9.48 -0.05 -17.52
CA GLY A 68 -10.71 0.73 -17.27
C GLY A 68 -10.85 1.26 -15.84
N LEU A 69 -9.95 0.92 -14.94
CA LEU A 69 -10.01 1.31 -13.53
C LEU A 69 -9.45 2.71 -13.28
N SER A 70 -10.06 3.44 -12.34
CA SER A 70 -9.49 4.66 -11.75
C SER A 70 -8.18 4.38 -11.01
N GLY A 71 -7.44 5.44 -10.69
CA GLY A 71 -6.21 5.34 -9.90
C GLY A 71 -6.43 4.67 -8.54
N GLY A 72 -7.48 5.06 -7.82
CA GLY A 72 -7.82 4.48 -6.53
C GLY A 72 -8.26 3.03 -6.60
N GLU A 73 -8.99 2.65 -7.65
CA GLU A 73 -9.39 1.26 -7.89
C GLU A 73 -8.18 0.37 -8.18
N LYS A 74 -7.25 0.83 -9.02
CA LYS A 74 -5.97 0.14 -9.26
C LYS A 74 -5.19 -0.05 -7.96
N GLN A 75 -5.14 0.98 -7.12
CA GLN A 75 -4.49 0.92 -5.81
C GLN A 75 -5.18 -0.09 -4.89
N GLY A 76 -6.51 -0.10 -4.89
CA GLY A 76 -7.31 -1.09 -4.15
C GLY A 76 -6.98 -2.53 -4.55
N VAL A 77 -6.81 -2.80 -5.86
CA VAL A 77 -6.40 -4.14 -6.35
C VAL A 77 -5.04 -4.55 -5.78
N ALA A 78 -4.06 -3.64 -5.78
CA ALA A 78 -2.73 -3.91 -5.22
C ALA A 78 -2.77 -4.20 -3.72
N PHE A 79 -3.59 -3.47 -2.95
CA PHE A 79 -3.79 -3.72 -1.51
C PHE A 79 -4.53 -5.02 -1.24
N GLY A 80 -5.64 -5.27 -1.95
CA GLY A 80 -6.39 -6.52 -1.83
C GLY A 80 -5.51 -7.74 -2.08
N ARG A 81 -4.63 -7.66 -3.07
CA ARG A 81 -3.62 -8.69 -3.36
C ARG A 81 -2.67 -8.89 -2.17
N SER A 82 -2.12 -7.83 -1.59
CA SER A 82 -1.17 -7.93 -0.48
C SER A 82 -1.80 -8.57 0.77
N LEU A 83 -3.06 -8.25 1.07
CA LEU A 83 -3.81 -8.85 2.18
C LEU A 83 -4.14 -10.32 1.94
N TYR A 84 -4.60 -10.66 0.74
CA TYR A 84 -4.96 -12.03 0.41
C TYR A 84 -3.81 -13.01 0.61
N PHE A 85 -2.60 -12.62 0.28
CA PHE A 85 -1.42 -13.47 0.46
C PHE A 85 -0.89 -13.52 1.90
N ASN A 86 -1.61 -12.93 2.84
CA ASN A 86 -1.36 -12.98 4.28
C ASN A 86 0.10 -12.68 4.64
N SER A 87 0.59 -11.55 4.16
CA SER A 87 1.92 -11.03 4.50
C SER A 87 1.92 -10.47 5.92
N ASP A 88 3.04 -10.64 6.63
CA ASP A 88 3.26 -10.06 7.95
C ASP A 88 3.74 -8.61 7.86
N LEU A 89 4.45 -8.28 6.78
CA LEU A 89 4.98 -6.95 6.48
C LEU A 89 4.57 -6.50 5.08
N ILE A 90 4.00 -5.30 4.99
CA ILE A 90 3.63 -4.66 3.72
C ILE A 90 4.49 -3.41 3.53
N VAL A 91 5.23 -3.34 2.44
CA VAL A 91 5.97 -2.15 2.02
C VAL A 91 5.12 -1.37 1.03
N LEU A 92 4.85 -0.10 1.35
CA LEU A 92 4.00 0.80 0.56
C LEU A 92 4.87 1.96 0.07
N ASP A 93 5.13 2.00 -1.22
CA ASP A 93 5.97 3.03 -1.84
C ASP A 93 5.10 4.04 -2.56
N GLU A 94 5.03 5.26 -2.02
CA GLU A 94 4.18 6.39 -2.45
C GLU A 94 2.71 6.00 -2.75
N PRO A 95 2.02 5.29 -1.86
CA PRO A 95 0.72 4.70 -2.15
C PRO A 95 -0.41 5.72 -2.30
N THR A 96 -0.17 7.00 -1.94
CA THR A 96 -1.16 8.07 -2.04
C THR A 96 -0.96 8.97 -3.26
N MET A 97 0.08 8.75 -4.06
CA MET A 97 0.40 9.60 -5.19
C MET A 97 -0.67 9.54 -6.29
N GLY A 98 -1.12 10.71 -6.73
CA GLY A 98 -2.12 10.84 -7.81
C GLY A 98 -3.54 10.40 -7.43
N LEU A 99 -3.82 10.22 -6.14
CA LEU A 99 -5.14 9.88 -5.63
C LEU A 99 -5.94 11.13 -5.24
N SER A 100 -7.26 11.06 -5.35
CA SER A 100 -8.16 12.05 -4.78
C SER A 100 -8.13 12.02 -3.24
N ILE A 101 -8.66 13.05 -2.59
CA ILE A 101 -8.74 13.14 -1.12
C ILE A 101 -9.47 11.92 -0.53
N GLN A 102 -10.57 11.48 -1.18
CA GLN A 102 -11.34 10.34 -0.70
C GLN A 102 -10.59 9.01 -0.85
N GLU A 103 -9.88 8.83 -1.95
CA GLU A 103 -9.05 7.64 -2.19
C GLU A 103 -7.87 7.60 -1.23
N THR A 104 -7.20 8.74 -1.01
CA THR A 104 -6.14 8.87 -0.01
C THR A 104 -6.62 8.49 1.39
N ALA A 105 -7.80 8.96 1.80
CA ALA A 105 -8.38 8.59 3.09
C ALA A 105 -8.60 7.06 3.22
N LYS A 106 -9.03 6.39 2.14
CA LYS A 106 -9.16 4.93 2.12
C LYS A 106 -7.80 4.23 2.32
N VAL A 107 -6.74 4.71 1.65
CA VAL A 107 -5.37 4.18 1.80
C VAL A 107 -4.88 4.34 3.25
N LEU A 108 -5.03 5.52 3.82
CA LEU A 108 -4.60 5.77 5.20
C LEU A 108 -5.38 4.91 6.21
N ASN A 109 -6.68 4.73 6.00
CA ASN A 109 -7.50 3.85 6.83
C ASN A 109 -7.09 2.38 6.69
N PHE A 110 -6.72 1.95 5.48
CA PHE A 110 -6.17 0.62 5.24
C PHE A 110 -4.88 0.41 6.06
N VAL A 111 -3.92 1.33 5.96
CA VAL A 111 -2.64 1.25 6.70
C VAL A 111 -2.89 1.17 8.21
N LYS A 112 -3.75 2.05 8.75
CA LYS A 112 -4.12 2.02 10.18
C LYS A 112 -4.80 0.71 10.59
N GLY A 113 -5.55 0.09 9.67
CA GLY A 113 -6.22 -1.19 9.88
C GLY A 113 -5.28 -2.36 10.04
N LEU A 114 -4.10 -2.35 9.41
CA LEU A 114 -3.13 -3.44 9.44
C LEU A 114 -2.70 -3.80 10.88
N LYS A 115 -2.59 -2.81 11.74
CA LYS A 115 -2.26 -3.01 13.15
C LYS A 115 -3.28 -3.90 13.89
N LYS A 116 -4.57 -3.78 13.53
CA LYS A 116 -5.64 -4.61 14.13
C LYS A 116 -5.54 -6.07 13.68
N GLU A 117 -4.90 -6.31 12.56
CA GLU A 117 -4.65 -7.64 11.99
C GLU A 117 -3.28 -8.21 12.39
N ASN A 118 -2.57 -7.58 13.35
CA ASN A 118 -1.20 -7.92 13.74
C ASN A 118 -0.22 -7.91 12.57
N LYS A 119 -0.42 -6.99 11.61
CA LYS A 119 0.47 -6.79 10.47
C LYS A 119 1.27 -5.52 10.64
N SER A 120 2.45 -5.48 10.05
CA SER A 120 3.33 -4.31 10.01
C SER A 120 3.33 -3.68 8.63
N ALA A 121 3.59 -2.37 8.56
CA ALA A 121 3.80 -1.67 7.29
C ALA A 121 5.04 -0.77 7.35
N ILE A 122 5.73 -0.68 6.23
CA ILE A 122 6.67 0.41 5.93
C ILE A 122 5.95 1.30 4.92
N PHE A 123 5.66 2.53 5.33
CA PHE A 123 4.92 3.49 4.54
C PHE A 123 5.87 4.60 4.11
N ILE A 124 6.22 4.63 2.82
CA ILE A 124 7.12 5.62 2.23
C ILE A 124 6.26 6.63 1.49
N ASP A 125 6.34 7.90 1.88
CA ASP A 125 5.61 8.97 1.21
C ASP A 125 6.33 10.30 1.48
N HIS A 126 6.27 11.21 0.54
CA HIS A 126 6.80 12.58 0.68
C HIS A 126 5.80 13.53 1.34
N ASN A 127 4.52 13.14 1.47
CA ASN A 127 3.50 13.91 2.16
C ASN A 127 3.54 13.63 3.66
N ILE A 128 4.21 14.51 4.42
CA ILE A 128 4.40 14.39 5.87
C ILE A 128 3.07 14.26 6.62
N ILE A 129 2.00 14.91 6.14
CA ILE A 129 0.67 14.85 6.78
C ILE A 129 0.14 13.41 6.72
N HIS A 130 0.23 12.76 5.58
CA HIS A 130 -0.20 11.37 5.40
C HIS A 130 0.64 10.42 6.26
N VAL A 131 1.97 10.61 6.24
CA VAL A 131 2.90 9.79 7.04
C VAL A 131 2.59 9.94 8.52
N TYR A 132 2.45 11.18 9.03
CA TYR A 132 2.18 11.42 10.44
C TYR A 132 0.87 10.81 10.91
N ASP A 133 -0.18 10.88 10.08
CA ASP A 133 -1.48 10.33 10.42
C ASP A 133 -1.48 8.80 10.49
N ALA A 134 -0.67 8.13 9.68
CA ALA A 134 -0.68 6.68 9.53
C ALA A 134 0.36 5.94 10.37
N ALA A 135 1.54 6.53 10.60
CA ALA A 135 2.69 5.84 11.21
C ALA A 135 2.71 5.91 12.74
N ASP A 136 3.36 4.93 13.37
CA ASP A 136 3.69 4.91 14.80
C ASP A 136 5.14 5.39 15.04
N ARG A 137 6.03 5.29 14.03
CA ARG A 137 7.45 5.66 14.08
C ARG A 137 7.86 6.26 12.75
N PHE A 138 8.73 7.25 12.79
CA PHE A 138 9.24 7.98 11.64
C PHE A 138 10.73 7.75 11.49
N ILE A 139 11.17 7.49 10.27
CA ILE A 139 12.58 7.43 9.88
C ILE A 139 12.75 8.42 8.74
N ILE A 140 13.64 9.39 8.92
CA ILE A 140 13.96 10.37 7.89
C ILE A 140 15.22 9.91 7.18
N LEU A 141 15.12 9.76 5.86
CA LEU A 141 16.22 9.42 4.97
C LEU A 141 16.61 10.65 4.15
N ASP A 142 17.90 10.96 4.11
CA ASP A 142 18.47 11.95 3.19
C ASP A 142 19.74 11.35 2.54
N ARG A 143 19.80 11.40 1.21
CA ARG A 143 20.95 10.93 0.39
C ARG A 143 21.48 9.55 0.76
N GLY A 144 20.55 8.63 1.13
CA GLY A 144 20.90 7.24 1.48
C GLY A 144 21.30 7.03 2.94
N GLU A 145 21.27 8.06 3.77
CA GLU A 145 21.59 7.99 5.19
C GLU A 145 20.36 8.24 6.05
N VAL A 146 20.28 7.57 7.21
CA VAL A 146 19.27 7.85 8.23
C VAL A 146 19.71 9.09 9.00
N VAL A 147 18.94 10.17 8.88
CA VAL A 147 19.26 11.48 9.50
C VAL A 147 18.34 11.81 10.68
N GLY A 148 17.31 11.01 10.93
CA GLY A 148 16.44 11.15 12.08
C GLY A 148 15.55 9.95 12.29
N GLU A 149 15.26 9.63 13.55
CA GLU A 149 14.33 8.58 13.96
C GLU A 149 13.53 9.09 15.16
N PHE A 150 12.19 8.98 15.10
CA PHE A 150 11.28 9.48 16.12
C PHE A 150 10.09 8.53 16.29
N ASN A 151 9.69 8.25 17.52
CA ASN A 151 8.37 7.69 17.79
C ASN A 151 7.31 8.80 17.75
N LYS A 152 6.08 8.43 17.41
CA LYS A 152 4.98 9.40 17.29
C LYS A 152 4.69 10.18 18.56
N ASP A 153 4.92 9.56 19.72
CA ASP A 153 4.74 10.18 21.05
C ASP A 153 5.85 11.16 21.42
N GLN A 154 6.97 11.15 20.68
CA GLN A 154 8.15 11.98 20.93
C GLN A 154 8.22 13.24 20.05
N ILE A 155 7.35 13.36 19.05
CA ILE A 155 7.40 14.46 18.09
C ILE A 155 6.00 14.84 17.63
N THR A 156 5.70 16.13 17.61
CA THR A 156 4.47 16.66 17.02
C THR A 156 4.57 16.71 15.51
N LYS A 157 3.43 16.87 14.85
CA LYS A 157 3.37 17.01 13.39
C LYS A 157 4.12 18.25 12.91
N GLU A 158 3.97 19.37 13.62
CA GLU A 158 4.62 20.63 13.34
C GLU A 158 6.13 20.53 13.49
N GLU A 159 6.62 19.85 14.53
CA GLU A 159 8.05 19.61 14.73
C GLU A 159 8.64 18.71 13.65
N LEU A 160 7.92 17.65 13.23
CA LEU A 160 8.35 16.79 12.14
C LEU A 160 8.49 17.56 10.83
N VAL A 161 7.50 18.41 10.49
CA VAL A 161 7.56 19.30 9.33
C VAL A 161 8.75 20.25 9.42
N HIS A 162 8.96 20.87 10.61
CA HIS A 162 10.07 21.79 10.81
C HIS A 162 11.43 21.12 10.63
N LYS A 163 11.61 19.91 11.16
CA LYS A 163 12.84 19.12 10.96
C LYS A 163 13.09 18.78 9.50
N MET A 164 12.06 18.46 8.74
CA MET A 164 12.19 18.20 7.30
C MET A 164 12.60 19.46 6.52
N ILE A 165 12.07 20.65 6.87
CA ILE A 165 12.45 21.92 6.28
C ILE A 165 13.92 22.26 6.60
N GLN A 166 14.35 22.13 7.86
CA GLN A 166 15.73 22.34 8.28
C GLN A 166 16.71 21.44 7.52
N LEU A 167 16.33 20.21 7.25
CA LEU A 167 17.12 19.25 6.47
C LEU A 167 17.32 19.74 5.04
N HIS A 168 16.26 20.24 4.42
CA HIS A 168 16.31 20.76 3.06
C HIS A 168 17.22 22.00 2.95
N GLU A 169 17.20 22.90 3.95
CA GLU A 169 17.97 24.14 3.94
C GLU A 169 19.44 23.96 4.35
N SER A 170 19.72 23.12 5.34
CA SER A 170 21.05 22.99 5.97
C SER A 170 21.82 21.72 5.58
N GLY A 171 21.14 20.74 4.97
CA GLY A 171 21.70 19.42 4.73
C GLY A 171 22.04 18.62 5.98
N LYS A 172 21.60 19.07 7.16
CA LYS A 172 21.77 18.36 8.44
C LYS A 172 20.63 18.67 9.41
N ILE A 173 20.10 17.65 10.06
CA ILE A 173 19.23 17.83 11.22
C ILE A 173 20.13 18.01 12.45
N LYS A 174 19.92 19.07 13.24
CA LYS A 174 20.47 19.11 14.60
C LYS A 174 19.67 18.11 15.44
N VAL A 175 20.28 16.97 15.74
CA VAL A 175 19.77 16.06 16.76
C VAL A 175 20.15 16.69 18.08
N GLU A 176 19.21 17.32 18.76
CA GLU A 176 19.38 17.66 20.19
C GLU A 176 19.30 16.35 20.97
N ALA A 177 20.37 16.05 21.69
CA ALA A 177 20.52 14.86 22.51
C ALA A 177 19.66 14.95 23.79
#